data_e5ee3dc4a6a58954c2116ea7c03a0a64
#
_entry.id   e5ee3dc4a6a58954c2116ea7c03a0a64
#
_cell.length_a   1.000
_cell.length_b   1.000
_cell.length_c   1.000
_cell.angle_alpha   90.00
_cell.angle_beta   90.00
_cell.angle_gamma   90.00
#
_symmetry.space_group_name_H-M   'P 1'
#
loop_
_entity.id
_entity.type
_entity.pdbx_description
1 polymer ?
#
loop_
_entity_poly.entity_id
_entity_poly.type
_entity_poly.pdbx_seq_one_letter_code
_entity_poly.pdbx_strand_id
1 'polypeptide(L)'
;MGQSRNDASKRMTVKEFLEAIENLEETIYQIQITNKFKKSLDLSYRRSLDLKLLKDVIHTLAKGDKLEAKHRPHTLERFKTVVWECHIKPDWLLLWQQTDEGLILILLDTGTHSDLF
;
A
#
# COMPACT_ATOMS: atom_id res chain seq x y z
N MET A 1 -32.77 7.40 2.91
CA MET A 1 -32.38 8.01 3.62
C MET A 1 -31.09 7.92 4.25
N GLY A 2 -30.81 7.39 5.25
CA GLY A 2 -29.58 7.40 5.95
C GLY A 2 -28.47 6.55 5.36
N GLN A 3 -28.80 5.71 4.42
CA GLN A 3 -27.81 4.81 3.90
C GLN A 3 -26.64 5.47 3.23
N SER A 4 -26.89 6.44 2.37
CA SER A 4 -25.78 7.07 1.66
C SER A 4 -24.84 7.80 2.61
N ARG A 5 -25.40 8.39 3.68
CA ARG A 5 -24.54 9.03 4.65
C ARG A 5 -23.65 8.03 5.37
N ASN A 6 -24.23 6.87 5.74
CA ASN A 6 -23.45 5.84 6.41
C ASN A 6 -22.33 5.34 5.52
N ASP A 7 -22.62 5.13 4.24
CA ASP A 7 -21.61 4.68 3.32
C ASP A 7 -20.50 5.70 3.15
N ALA A 8 -20.88 6.97 3.06
CA ALA A 8 -19.91 8.04 2.87
C ALA A 8 -18.95 8.18 4.04
N SER A 9 -19.45 7.93 5.26
CA SER A 9 -18.63 8.07 6.45
C SER A 9 -17.87 6.80 6.80
N LYS A 10 -18.16 5.72 6.11
CA LYS A 10 -17.56 4.43 6.45
C LYS A 10 -16.13 4.36 5.92
N ARG A 11 -15.23 4.06 6.83
CA ARG A 11 -13.81 3.93 6.50
C ARG A 11 -13.43 2.47 6.39
N MET A 12 -12.51 2.15 5.48
CA MET A 12 -11.96 0.82 5.40
C MET A 12 -11.11 0.56 6.64
N THR A 13 -11.45 -0.48 7.39
CA THR A 13 -10.68 -0.87 8.56
C THR A 13 -9.43 -1.64 8.14
N VAL A 14 -8.50 -1.84 9.08
CA VAL A 14 -7.30 -2.64 8.81
C VAL A 14 -7.70 -4.06 8.42
N LYS A 15 -8.69 -4.63 9.11
CA LYS A 15 -9.16 -5.98 8.79
C LYS A 15 -9.71 -6.04 7.36
N GLU A 16 -10.53 -5.06 6.99
CA GLU A 16 -11.10 -5.00 5.65
C GLU A 16 -10.01 -4.82 4.59
N PHE A 17 -9.00 -4.01 4.90
CA PHE A 17 -7.87 -3.82 4.00
C PHE A 17 -7.14 -5.14 3.76
N LEU A 18 -6.82 -5.87 4.83
CA LEU A 18 -6.11 -7.14 4.71
C LEU A 18 -6.92 -8.17 3.93
N GLU A 19 -8.22 -8.21 4.16
CA GLU A 19 -9.11 -9.10 3.42
C GLU A 19 -9.15 -8.72 1.93
N ALA A 20 -9.21 -7.42 1.65
CA ALA A 20 -9.21 -6.95 0.27
C ALA A 20 -7.92 -7.32 -0.45
N ILE A 21 -6.78 -7.19 0.23
CA ILE A 21 -5.49 -7.55 -0.37
C ILE A 21 -5.45 -9.04 -0.72
N GLU A 22 -6.01 -9.90 0.14
CA GLU A 22 -6.05 -11.33 -0.13
C GLU A 22 -6.95 -11.69 -1.30
N ASN A 23 -7.92 -10.86 -1.61
CA ASN A 23 -8.92 -11.14 -2.64
C ASN A 23 -8.80 -10.29 -3.89
N LEU A 24 -7.66 -9.65 -4.09
CA LEU A 24 -7.44 -8.85 -5.30
C LEU A 24 -7.47 -9.75 -6.53
N GLU A 25 -8.08 -9.24 -7.60
CA GLU A 25 -8.22 -9.98 -8.85
C GLU A 25 -7.24 -9.51 -9.90
N GLU A 26 -6.98 -10.38 -10.88
CA GLU A 26 -6.13 -10.06 -12.03
C GLU A 26 -4.70 -9.73 -11.65
N THR A 27 -4.21 -10.24 -10.54
CA THR A 27 -2.85 -10.00 -10.10
C THR A 27 -1.90 -11.01 -10.72
N ILE A 28 -0.69 -10.55 -11.06
CA ILE A 28 0.39 -11.43 -11.48
C ILE A 28 1.42 -11.62 -10.37
N TYR A 29 1.47 -10.71 -9.40
CA TYR A 29 2.37 -10.83 -8.25
C TYR A 29 1.64 -11.41 -7.05
N GLN A 30 2.31 -12.32 -6.35
CA GLN A 30 1.85 -12.80 -5.05
C GLN A 30 2.27 -11.77 -4.01
N ILE A 31 1.34 -11.32 -3.18
CA ILE A 31 1.61 -10.27 -2.20
C ILE A 31 2.01 -10.89 -0.86
N GLN A 32 3.13 -10.43 -0.31
CA GLN A 32 3.58 -10.78 1.02
C GLN A 32 3.60 -9.52 1.86
N ILE A 33 3.18 -9.62 3.12
CA ILE A 33 3.04 -8.48 4.01
C ILE A 33 3.93 -8.71 5.22
N THR A 34 4.83 -7.75 5.50
CA THR A 34 5.70 -7.85 6.67
C THR A 34 4.93 -7.46 7.93
N ASN A 35 5.45 -7.89 9.08
CA ASN A 35 4.86 -7.49 10.36
C ASN A 35 4.96 -5.98 10.56
N LYS A 36 6.05 -5.39 10.10
CA LYS A 36 6.22 -3.94 10.20
C LYS A 36 5.15 -3.20 9.42
N PHE A 37 4.83 -3.67 8.21
CA PHE A 37 3.78 -3.08 7.40
C PHE A 37 2.43 -3.16 8.12
N LYS A 38 2.13 -4.29 8.76
CA LYS A 38 0.88 -4.45 9.50
C LYS A 38 0.76 -3.45 10.64
N LYS A 39 1.86 -3.24 11.38
CA LYS A 39 1.86 -2.25 12.47
C LYS A 39 1.63 -0.85 11.93
N SER A 40 2.24 -0.55 10.79
CA SER A 40 2.09 0.76 10.16
C SER A 40 0.68 0.98 9.63
N LEU A 41 -0.02 -0.09 9.24
CA LEU A 41 -1.43 0.02 8.86
C LEU A 41 -2.28 0.50 10.03
N ASP A 42 -2.04 -0.06 11.22
CA ASP A 42 -2.78 0.37 12.40
C ASP A 42 -2.57 1.85 12.66
N LEU A 43 -1.33 2.32 12.58
CA LEU A 43 -1.02 3.72 12.78
C LEU A 43 -1.69 4.59 11.71
N SER A 44 -1.65 4.15 10.46
CA SER A 44 -2.28 4.88 9.36
C SER A 44 -3.78 5.01 9.58
N TYR A 45 -4.41 3.93 10.01
CA TYR A 45 -5.84 3.95 10.29
C TYR A 45 -6.15 4.93 11.42
N ARG A 46 -5.37 4.90 12.51
CA ARG A 46 -5.56 5.81 13.63
C ARG A 46 -5.35 7.26 13.25
N ARG A 47 -4.52 7.52 12.24
CA ARG A 47 -4.28 8.87 11.71
C ARG A 47 -5.32 9.27 10.67
N SER A 48 -6.37 8.48 10.51
CA SER A 48 -7.48 8.77 9.60
C SER A 48 -7.10 8.77 8.13
N LEU A 49 -6.04 8.05 7.77
CA LEU A 49 -5.67 7.92 6.37
C LEU A 49 -6.62 6.94 5.66
N ASP A 50 -6.89 7.23 4.39
CA ASP A 50 -7.84 6.43 3.62
C ASP A 50 -7.15 5.19 3.06
N LEU A 51 -7.33 4.05 3.72
CA LEU A 51 -6.67 2.80 3.32
C LEU A 51 -7.08 2.31 1.94
N LYS A 52 -8.20 2.78 1.41
CA LYS A 52 -8.60 2.44 0.04
C LYS A 52 -7.58 2.95 -0.97
N LEU A 53 -7.03 4.13 -0.73
CA LEU A 53 -6.02 4.69 -1.63
C LEU A 53 -4.77 3.82 -1.65
N LEU A 54 -4.36 3.33 -0.49
CA LEU A 54 -3.22 2.43 -0.38
C LEU A 54 -3.51 1.11 -1.09
N LYS A 55 -4.71 0.56 -0.87
CA LYS A 55 -5.13 -0.69 -1.52
C LYS A 55 -5.11 -0.55 -3.04
N ASP A 56 -5.59 0.57 -3.57
CA ASP A 56 -5.64 0.77 -5.02
C ASP A 56 -4.24 0.83 -5.64
N VAL A 57 -3.29 1.47 -4.97
CA VAL A 57 -1.91 1.52 -5.44
C VAL A 57 -1.31 0.11 -5.42
N ILE A 58 -1.52 -0.63 -4.35
CA ILE A 58 -1.00 -2.00 -4.23
C ILE A 58 -1.61 -2.89 -5.31
N HIS A 59 -2.91 -2.72 -5.60
CA HIS A 59 -3.56 -3.50 -6.66
C HIS A 59 -2.91 -3.23 -8.02
N THR A 60 -2.64 -1.97 -8.31
CA THR A 60 -1.97 -1.59 -9.56
C THR A 60 -0.61 -2.26 -9.67
N LEU A 61 0.17 -2.23 -8.57
CA LEU A 61 1.48 -2.89 -8.55
C LEU A 61 1.34 -4.40 -8.72
N ALA A 62 0.38 -5.01 -8.04
CA ALA A 62 0.20 -6.47 -8.08
C ALA A 62 -0.25 -6.95 -9.46
N LYS A 63 -0.95 -6.10 -10.21
CA LYS A 63 -1.32 -6.43 -11.59
C LYS A 63 -0.15 -6.29 -12.56
N GLY A 64 0.97 -5.74 -12.09
CA GLY A 64 2.10 -5.45 -12.97
C GLY A 64 1.90 -4.21 -13.81
N ASP A 65 0.92 -3.39 -13.47
CA ASP A 65 0.64 -2.16 -14.20
C ASP A 65 1.51 -1.02 -13.70
N LYS A 66 1.64 0.00 -14.53
CA LYS A 66 2.43 1.17 -14.21
C LYS A 66 1.62 2.13 -13.35
N LEU A 67 2.24 2.67 -12.31
CA LEU A 67 1.58 3.67 -11.47
C LEU A 67 1.47 5.00 -12.21
N GLU A 68 0.43 5.77 -11.89
CA GLU A 68 0.29 7.11 -12.42
C GLU A 68 1.47 7.98 -11.95
N ALA A 69 1.84 8.96 -12.76
CA ALA A 69 2.99 9.82 -12.47
C ALA A 69 2.90 10.53 -11.13
N LYS A 70 1.68 10.82 -10.67
CA LYS A 70 1.49 11.51 -9.38
C LYS A 70 2.04 10.72 -8.21
N HIS A 71 2.17 9.40 -8.33
CA HIS A 71 2.70 8.56 -7.26
C HIS A 71 4.23 8.52 -7.23
N ARG A 72 4.89 9.03 -8.25
CA ARG A 72 6.34 9.21 -8.30
C ARG A 72 7.14 7.99 -7.86
N PRO A 73 6.91 6.82 -8.47
CA PRO A 73 7.64 5.62 -8.07
C PRO A 73 9.12 5.73 -8.42
N HIS A 74 9.97 5.30 -7.49
CA HIS A 74 11.41 5.31 -7.70
C HIS A 74 12.08 4.36 -6.73
N THR A 75 13.34 4.03 -7.00
CA THR A 75 14.11 3.14 -6.12
C THR A 75 14.90 3.98 -5.11
N LEU A 76 15.14 3.38 -3.95
CA LEU A 76 15.94 4.00 -2.91
C LEU A 76 17.31 3.33 -2.90
N GLU A 77 18.38 4.15 -2.92
CA GLU A 77 19.72 3.62 -3.03
C GLU A 77 20.41 3.38 -1.70
N ARG A 78 19.80 3.78 -0.60
CA ARG A 78 20.39 3.62 0.73
C ARG A 78 20.30 2.21 1.29
N PHE A 79 19.59 1.31 0.61
CA PHE A 79 19.44 -0.07 1.07
C PHE A 79 20.31 -0.99 0.26
N LYS A 80 20.73 -2.11 0.87
CA LYS A 80 21.56 -3.09 0.19
C LYS A 80 20.83 -3.80 -0.94
N THR A 81 19.52 -3.98 -0.80
CA THR A 81 18.69 -4.56 -1.83
C THR A 81 17.84 -3.47 -2.44
N VAL A 82 17.28 -3.73 -3.61
CA VAL A 82 16.45 -2.76 -4.30
C VAL A 82 15.14 -2.60 -3.53
N VAL A 83 14.91 -1.39 -3.03
CA VAL A 83 13.66 -1.03 -2.36
C VAL A 83 13.00 0.06 -3.18
N TRP A 84 11.72 -0.10 -3.44
CA TRP A 84 10.92 0.89 -4.17
C TRP A 84 10.14 1.75 -3.20
N GLU A 85 9.93 2.99 -3.59
CA GLU A 85 9.10 3.94 -2.85
C GLU A 85 8.15 4.62 -3.80
N CYS A 86 6.93 4.88 -3.35
CA CYS A 86 6.04 5.77 -4.07
C CYS A 86 5.22 6.58 -3.07
N HIS A 87 4.54 7.60 -3.58
CA HIS A 87 3.69 8.48 -2.78
C HIS A 87 2.23 8.09 -2.98
N ILE A 88 1.58 7.70 -1.90
CA ILE A 88 0.12 7.51 -1.89
C ILE A 88 -0.51 8.91 -1.88
N LYS A 89 0.03 9.76 -1.02
CA LYS A 89 -0.24 11.20 -0.92
C LYS A 89 1.10 11.90 -0.73
N PRO A 90 1.20 13.22 -0.83
CA PRO A 90 2.50 13.89 -0.75
C PRO A 90 3.35 13.50 0.46
N ASP A 91 2.75 13.26 1.62
CA ASP A 91 3.50 12.82 2.79
C ASP A 91 3.00 11.48 3.31
N TRP A 92 2.59 10.60 2.42
CA TRP A 92 2.21 9.24 2.79
C TRP A 92 2.83 8.30 1.76
N LEU A 93 3.84 7.55 2.21
CA LEU A 93 4.70 6.74 1.35
C LEU A 93 4.39 5.26 1.49
N LEU A 94 4.71 4.51 0.44
CA LEU A 94 4.69 3.05 0.46
C LEU A 94 6.08 2.57 0.05
N LEU A 95 6.64 1.64 0.82
CA LEU A 95 7.90 0.97 0.49
C LEU A 95 7.63 -0.49 0.17
N TRP A 96 8.23 -0.97 -0.91
CA TRP A 96 8.06 -2.38 -1.29
C TRP A 96 9.28 -2.91 -2.01
N GLN A 97 9.33 -4.23 -2.09
CA GLN A 97 10.29 -4.94 -2.95
C GLN A 97 9.49 -5.81 -3.90
N GLN A 98 10.04 -6.06 -5.07
CA GLN A 98 9.40 -6.98 -6.01
C GLN A 98 10.46 -7.80 -6.70
N THR A 99 10.14 -9.06 -6.96
CA THR A 99 11.01 -9.95 -7.71
C THR A 99 10.27 -10.40 -8.94
N ASP A 100 10.90 -10.24 -10.09
CA ASP A 100 10.27 -10.64 -11.34
C ASP A 100 10.38 -12.15 -11.56
N GLU A 101 11.41 -12.78 -11.02
CA GLU A 101 11.56 -14.22 -11.16
C GLU A 101 10.47 -15.01 -10.47
N GLY A 102 10.12 -14.67 -9.26
CA GLY A 102 9.08 -15.37 -8.54
C GLY A 102 7.75 -14.65 -8.55
N LEU A 103 7.69 -13.47 -9.18
CA LEU A 103 6.50 -12.62 -9.21
C LEU A 103 5.97 -12.40 -7.79
N ILE A 104 6.85 -11.94 -6.91
CA ILE A 104 6.50 -11.67 -5.52
C ILE A 104 6.60 -10.18 -5.25
N LEU A 105 5.58 -9.63 -4.61
CA LEU A 105 5.49 -8.25 -4.18
C LEU A 105 5.48 -8.23 -2.66
N ILE A 106 6.52 -7.65 -2.05
CA ILE A 106 6.66 -7.64 -0.61
C ILE A 106 6.40 -6.23 -0.10
N LEU A 107 5.36 -6.06 0.71
CA LEU A 107 5.02 -4.78 1.29
C LEU A 107 5.84 -4.60 2.57
N LEU A 108 6.78 -3.65 2.55
CA LEU A 108 7.74 -3.47 3.63
C LEU A 108 7.23 -2.51 4.69
N ASP A 109 6.72 -1.37 4.29
CA ASP A 109 6.29 -0.36 5.25
C ASP A 109 5.45 0.71 4.56
N THR A 110 4.74 1.51 5.37
CA THR A 110 4.02 2.69 4.88
C THR A 110 4.01 3.72 6.02
N GLY A 111 4.00 4.99 5.67
CA GLY A 111 4.00 6.05 6.66
C GLY A 111 4.48 7.37 6.08
N THR A 112 4.72 8.35 6.96
CA THR A 112 5.28 9.63 6.55
C THR A 112 6.79 9.50 6.40
N HIS A 113 7.42 10.55 5.85
CA HIS A 113 8.88 10.58 5.78
C HIS A 113 9.50 10.42 7.17
N SER A 114 8.90 11.07 8.17
CA SER A 114 9.40 10.96 9.55
C SER A 114 9.27 9.55 10.11
N ASP A 115 8.24 8.83 9.71
CA ASP A 115 8.05 7.46 10.17
C ASP A 115 9.07 6.50 9.57
N LEU A 116 9.45 6.73 8.31
CA LEU A 116 10.23 5.77 7.55
C LEU A 116 11.74 6.06 7.55
N PHE A 117 12.10 7.30 7.77
CA PHE A 117 13.52 7.75 7.66
C PHE A 117 13.99 8.66 8.83
#